data_03bb210f262d0d9c79c4745a29bf4730
#
_entry.id   03bb210f262d0d9c79c4745a29bf4730
#
_cell.length_a   1.000
_cell.length_b   1.000
_cell.length_c   1.000
_cell.angle_alpha   90.00
_cell.angle_beta   90.00
_cell.angle_gamma   90.00
#
_symmetry.space_group_name_H-M   'P 1'
#
loop_
_entity.id
_entity.type
_entity.pdbx_description
1 polymer ?
#
loop_
_entity_poly.entity_id
_entity_poly.type
_entity_poly.pdbx_seq_one_letter_code
_entity_poly.pdbx_strand_id
1 'polypeptide(L)'
;AQTKQRLTVLAGKFGQSAPEVTPARLDGITSATIDRSALDAMAIAEDRAGFALEVLAARGVTAGATLTLSDMHKTAGQQLVSLANKRFSDSGSTADAGDSQDPRQKIYAIDQLLADPTTIEDKASGQTVPTASAIEMDCARAEIKAVADSTSQSDSDTLLVLAALAAKHAYTAFQLGYPSGDSALFA
;
A
#
# COMPACT_ATOMS: atom_id res chain seq x y z
N ALA A 1 9.20 -12.44 3.27
CA ALA A 1 8.87 -11.01 3.37
C ALA A 1 9.90 -10.28 4.25
N GLN A 2 10.03 -10.60 5.53
CA GLN A 2 10.96 -9.94 6.48
C GLN A 2 12.40 -9.87 5.99
N THR A 3 12.91 -10.91 5.33
CA THR A 3 14.29 -10.95 4.83
C THR A 3 14.53 -9.91 3.73
N LYS A 4 13.59 -9.73 2.80
CA LYS A 4 13.70 -8.70 1.75
C LYS A 4 13.64 -7.30 2.34
N GLN A 5 12.76 -7.06 3.33
CA GLN A 5 12.66 -5.78 4.03
C GLN A 5 13.94 -5.43 4.78
N ARG A 6 14.50 -6.38 5.53
CA ARG A 6 15.80 -6.19 6.21
C ARG A 6 16.91 -5.89 5.23
N LEU A 7 16.95 -6.57 4.07
CA LEU A 7 17.92 -6.29 3.02
C LEU A 7 17.75 -4.89 2.42
N THR A 8 16.49 -4.44 2.21
CA THR A 8 16.22 -3.08 1.71
C THR A 8 16.67 -2.01 2.70
N VAL A 9 16.36 -2.19 3.98
CA VAL A 9 16.80 -1.28 5.06
C VAL A 9 18.34 -1.27 5.18
N LEU A 10 18.98 -2.43 5.12
CA LEU A 10 20.44 -2.55 5.18
C LEU A 10 21.09 -1.92 3.96
N ALA A 11 20.56 -2.13 2.75
CA ALA A 11 21.09 -1.51 1.53
C ALA A 11 21.04 0.02 1.62
N GLY A 12 19.93 0.59 2.13
CA GLY A 12 19.82 2.03 2.38
C GLY A 12 20.86 2.55 3.39
N LYS A 13 21.13 1.81 4.47
CA LYS A 13 22.12 2.16 5.48
C LYS A 13 23.58 2.14 4.94
N PHE A 14 23.86 1.33 3.93
CA PHE A 14 25.18 1.21 3.34
C PHE A 14 25.36 2.02 2.05
N GLY A 15 24.37 2.87 1.69
CA GLY A 15 24.44 3.68 0.47
C GLY A 15 24.45 2.87 -0.83
N GLN A 16 24.05 1.59 -0.76
CA GLN A 16 23.89 0.75 -1.93
C GLN A 16 22.51 0.98 -2.54
N SER A 17 22.44 0.86 -3.86
CA SER A 17 21.15 0.85 -4.55
C SER A 17 20.29 -0.28 -3.97
N ALA A 18 19.08 0.03 -3.55
CA ALA A 18 18.14 -1.01 -3.14
C ALA A 18 18.00 -2.01 -4.29
N PRO A 19 17.87 -3.31 -3.98
CA PRO A 19 17.56 -4.27 -5.01
C PRO A 19 16.30 -3.80 -5.73
N GLU A 20 16.36 -3.72 -7.04
CA GLU A 20 15.24 -3.32 -7.88
C GLU A 20 14.06 -4.22 -7.52
N VAL A 21 13.12 -3.67 -6.76
CA VAL A 21 11.85 -4.34 -6.52
C VAL A 21 11.10 -4.14 -7.81
N THR A 22 11.21 -5.12 -8.71
CA THR A 22 10.38 -5.18 -9.91
C THR A 22 8.96 -4.96 -9.43
N PRO A 23 8.24 -3.93 -9.90
CA PRO A 23 6.87 -3.72 -9.48
C PRO A 23 6.13 -5.02 -9.73
N ALA A 24 5.65 -5.63 -8.68
CA ALA A 24 4.83 -6.81 -8.80
C ALA A 24 3.66 -6.41 -9.67
N ARG A 25 3.57 -6.99 -10.84
CA ARG A 25 2.47 -6.73 -11.75
C ARG A 25 1.27 -7.48 -11.20
N LEU A 26 0.41 -6.77 -10.51
CA LEU A 26 -0.89 -7.30 -10.09
C LEU A 26 -1.72 -7.77 -11.29
N ASP A 27 -1.51 -7.20 -12.47
CA ASP A 27 -2.13 -7.59 -13.74
C ASP A 27 -1.69 -8.98 -14.24
N GLY A 28 -0.56 -9.50 -13.80
CA GLY A 28 -0.08 -10.85 -14.11
C GLY A 28 -0.67 -11.95 -13.21
N ILE A 29 -1.35 -11.60 -12.11
CA ILE A 29 -1.98 -12.57 -11.23
C ILE A 29 -3.35 -12.93 -11.79
N THR A 30 -3.50 -14.16 -12.23
CA THR A 30 -4.76 -14.68 -12.75
C THR A 30 -5.66 -15.26 -11.65
N SER A 31 -5.08 -15.67 -10.52
CA SER A 31 -5.81 -16.19 -9.35
C SER A 31 -5.06 -15.84 -8.09
N ALA A 32 -5.70 -15.18 -7.14
CA ALA A 32 -5.14 -14.95 -5.82
C ALA A 32 -5.80 -15.90 -4.81
N THR A 33 -5.02 -16.64 -4.06
CA THR A 33 -5.50 -17.52 -2.99
C THR A 33 -5.53 -16.79 -1.64
N ILE A 34 -6.00 -15.55 -1.64
CA ILE A 34 -6.15 -14.73 -0.44
C ILE A 34 -7.62 -14.34 -0.25
N ASP A 35 -8.04 -14.05 0.97
CA ASP A 35 -9.42 -13.64 1.26
C ASP A 35 -9.79 -12.35 0.49
N ARG A 36 -11.05 -12.29 0.04
CA ARG A 36 -11.58 -11.07 -0.61
C ARG A 36 -11.42 -9.85 0.29
N SER A 37 -11.73 -10.00 1.57
CA SER A 37 -11.61 -8.92 2.56
C SER A 37 -10.19 -8.36 2.67
N ALA A 38 -9.17 -9.19 2.48
CA ALA A 38 -7.78 -8.74 2.44
C ALA A 38 -7.50 -7.89 1.19
N LEU A 39 -7.95 -8.34 0.01
CA LEU A 39 -7.81 -7.57 -1.23
C LEU A 39 -8.57 -6.24 -1.17
N ASP A 40 -9.79 -6.25 -0.60
CA ASP A 40 -10.62 -5.07 -0.42
C ASP A 40 -9.95 -4.08 0.55
N ALA A 41 -9.38 -4.55 1.66
CA ALA A 41 -8.65 -3.71 2.62
C ALA A 41 -7.41 -3.06 1.99
N MET A 42 -6.66 -3.82 1.19
CA MET A 42 -5.51 -3.29 0.45
C MET A 42 -5.94 -2.26 -0.59
N ALA A 43 -7.02 -2.52 -1.34
CA ALA A 43 -7.55 -1.59 -2.34
C ALA A 43 -8.00 -0.27 -1.70
N ILE A 44 -8.61 -0.32 -0.52
CA ILE A 44 -8.97 0.88 0.26
C ILE A 44 -7.72 1.64 0.72
N ALA A 45 -6.69 0.95 1.20
CA ALA A 45 -5.45 1.58 1.65
C ALA A 45 -4.76 2.32 0.49
N GLU A 46 -4.66 1.69 -0.66
CA GLU A 46 -4.10 2.25 -1.88
C GLU A 46 -4.90 3.47 -2.36
N ASP A 47 -6.21 3.35 -2.48
CA ASP A 47 -7.05 4.44 -2.97
C ASP A 47 -7.05 5.64 -2.01
N ARG A 48 -7.06 5.39 -0.68
CA ARG A 48 -6.91 6.43 0.34
C ARG A 48 -5.58 7.16 0.25
N ALA A 49 -4.47 6.43 0.06
CA ALA A 49 -3.14 7.02 -0.11
C ALA A 49 -3.10 7.87 -1.39
N GLY A 50 -3.62 7.34 -2.50
CA GLY A 50 -3.72 8.07 -3.77
C GLY A 50 -4.54 9.35 -3.64
N PHE A 51 -5.71 9.30 -2.98
CA PHE A 51 -6.55 10.46 -2.72
C PHE A 51 -5.82 11.53 -1.89
N ALA A 52 -5.17 11.12 -0.79
CA ALA A 52 -4.43 12.02 0.08
C ALA A 52 -3.28 12.71 -0.67
N LEU A 53 -2.49 11.94 -1.41
CA LEU A 53 -1.37 12.47 -2.20
C LEU A 53 -1.83 13.44 -3.31
N GLU A 54 -2.97 13.15 -3.96
CA GLU A 54 -3.54 14.07 -4.95
C GLU A 54 -3.89 15.44 -4.34
N VAL A 55 -4.61 15.42 -3.22
CA VAL A 55 -5.00 16.66 -2.54
C VAL A 55 -3.78 17.43 -2.03
N LEU A 56 -2.81 16.75 -1.44
CA LEU A 56 -1.57 17.38 -0.97
C LEU A 56 -0.71 17.92 -2.11
N ALA A 57 -0.63 17.20 -3.24
CA ALA A 57 0.05 17.66 -4.44
C ALA A 57 -0.61 18.92 -5.02
N ALA A 58 -1.95 18.96 -5.07
CA ALA A 58 -2.69 20.11 -5.53
C ALA A 58 -2.47 21.36 -4.65
N ARG A 59 -2.20 21.19 -3.36
CA ARG A 59 -1.87 22.27 -2.43
C ARG A 59 -0.42 22.77 -2.56
N GLY A 60 0.48 21.96 -3.10
CA GLY A 60 1.86 22.33 -3.40
C GLY A 60 2.77 22.58 -2.19
N VAL A 61 2.35 22.22 -0.97
CA VAL A 61 3.11 22.48 0.28
C VAL A 61 3.76 21.24 0.86
N THR A 62 3.39 20.04 0.39
CA THR A 62 3.89 18.77 0.87
C THR A 62 5.01 18.25 -0.03
N ALA A 63 6.24 18.25 0.48
CA ALA A 63 7.36 17.69 -0.25
C ALA A 63 7.13 16.20 -0.52
N GLY A 64 7.37 15.78 -1.77
CA GLY A 64 7.20 14.39 -2.19
C GLY A 64 5.77 13.97 -2.57
N ALA A 65 4.74 14.76 -2.24
CA ALA A 65 3.40 14.52 -2.76
C ALA A 65 3.34 14.94 -4.23
N THR A 66 3.09 13.97 -5.12
CA THR A 66 3.01 14.19 -6.57
C THR A 66 1.80 13.49 -7.16
N LEU A 67 1.28 14.02 -8.27
CA LEU A 67 0.19 13.36 -9.01
C LEU A 67 0.61 11.99 -9.54
N THR A 68 1.87 11.85 -9.96
CA THR A 68 2.40 10.55 -10.41
C THR A 68 2.32 9.50 -9.29
N LEU A 69 2.68 9.88 -8.07
CA LEU A 69 2.61 8.97 -6.92
C LEU A 69 1.15 8.63 -6.60
N SER A 70 0.26 9.63 -6.63
CA SER A 70 -1.19 9.42 -6.50
C SER A 70 -1.73 8.42 -7.53
N ASP A 71 -1.39 8.59 -8.81
CA ASP A 71 -1.85 7.74 -9.89
C ASP A 71 -1.35 6.29 -9.75
N MET A 72 -0.13 6.11 -9.24
CA MET A 72 0.41 4.78 -8.94
C MET A 72 -0.43 4.04 -7.90
N HIS A 73 -0.79 4.70 -6.81
CA HIS A 73 -1.67 4.16 -5.77
C HIS A 73 -3.07 3.85 -6.31
N LYS A 74 -3.70 4.78 -7.01
CA LYS A 74 -5.04 4.57 -7.59
C LYS A 74 -5.06 3.41 -8.58
N THR A 75 -3.99 3.26 -9.38
CA THR A 75 -3.84 2.13 -10.31
C THR A 75 -3.71 0.81 -9.56
N ALA A 76 -2.90 0.75 -8.50
CA ALA A 76 -2.76 -0.44 -7.67
C ALA A 76 -4.10 -0.81 -7.00
N GLY A 77 -4.81 0.16 -6.42
CA GLY A 77 -6.14 -0.04 -5.86
C GLY A 77 -7.13 -0.60 -6.87
N GLN A 78 -7.15 -0.07 -8.10
CA GLN A 78 -8.00 -0.59 -9.17
C GLN A 78 -7.65 -2.03 -9.56
N GLN A 79 -6.37 -2.37 -9.61
CA GLN A 79 -5.92 -3.73 -9.93
C GLN A 79 -6.32 -4.72 -8.84
N LEU A 80 -6.23 -4.34 -7.57
CA LEU A 80 -6.66 -5.16 -6.42
C LEU A 80 -8.16 -5.43 -6.45
N VAL A 81 -9.00 -4.42 -6.74
CA VAL A 81 -10.46 -4.60 -6.94
C VAL A 81 -10.73 -5.56 -8.11
N SER A 82 -10.03 -5.39 -9.22
CA SER A 82 -10.19 -6.25 -10.39
C SER A 82 -9.81 -7.70 -10.08
N LEU A 83 -8.74 -7.91 -9.30
CA LEU A 83 -8.30 -9.23 -8.86
C LEU A 83 -9.34 -9.89 -7.93
N ALA A 84 -9.88 -9.13 -6.96
CA ALA A 84 -10.95 -9.59 -6.08
C ALA A 84 -12.19 -10.02 -6.88
N ASN A 85 -12.61 -9.22 -7.84
CA ASN A 85 -13.80 -9.51 -8.64
C ASN A 85 -13.62 -10.72 -9.57
N LYS A 86 -12.47 -10.88 -10.23
CA LYS A 86 -12.19 -12.05 -11.08
C LYS A 86 -12.30 -13.35 -10.30
N ARG A 87 -11.67 -13.44 -9.16
CA ARG A 87 -11.64 -14.66 -8.34
C ARG A 87 -13.04 -15.13 -7.93
N PHE A 88 -13.91 -14.20 -7.56
CA PHE A 88 -15.23 -14.54 -7.03
C PHE A 88 -16.29 -14.73 -8.12
N SER A 89 -16.06 -14.27 -9.35
CA SER A 89 -16.88 -14.57 -10.51
C SER A 89 -16.66 -16.00 -11.02
N ASP A 90 -15.41 -16.51 -10.96
CA ASP A 90 -15.05 -17.85 -11.46
C ASP A 90 -15.46 -18.98 -10.49
N SER A 91 -15.73 -18.69 -9.23
CA SER A 91 -16.03 -19.72 -8.22
C SER A 91 -17.47 -20.27 -8.28
N GLY A 92 -18.27 -19.92 -9.30
CA GLY A 92 -19.60 -20.50 -9.55
C GLY A 92 -20.62 -20.26 -8.41
N SER A 93 -20.33 -19.37 -7.47
CA SER A 93 -21.26 -18.96 -6.45
C SER A 93 -22.41 -18.19 -7.12
N THR A 94 -23.59 -18.77 -7.12
CA THR A 94 -24.87 -18.14 -7.54
C THR A 94 -25.34 -17.07 -6.54
N ALA A 95 -24.43 -16.51 -5.75
CA ALA A 95 -24.71 -15.30 -4.99
C ALA A 95 -24.73 -14.14 -5.99
N ASP A 96 -25.93 -13.64 -6.21
CA ASP A 96 -26.33 -12.52 -7.04
C ASP A 96 -25.22 -11.81 -7.83
N ALA A 97 -25.27 -11.95 -9.15
CA ALA A 97 -24.43 -11.22 -10.12
C ALA A 97 -24.64 -9.67 -10.06
N GLY A 98 -25.13 -9.17 -8.94
CA GLY A 98 -25.51 -7.77 -8.72
C GLY A 98 -24.52 -6.95 -7.92
N ASP A 99 -23.53 -7.56 -7.24
CA ASP A 99 -22.74 -6.80 -6.30
C ASP A 99 -21.22 -7.04 -6.47
N SER A 100 -20.68 -6.63 -7.61
CA SER A 100 -19.24 -6.33 -7.70
C SER A 100 -18.99 -5.02 -6.94
N GLN A 101 -19.07 -5.10 -5.61
CA GLN A 101 -18.96 -3.92 -4.75
C GLN A 101 -17.53 -3.45 -4.77
N ASP A 102 -17.30 -2.29 -5.36
CA ASP A 102 -16.05 -1.58 -5.24
C ASP A 102 -15.94 -1.03 -3.81
N PRO A 103 -15.00 -1.48 -2.98
CA PRO A 103 -14.90 -1.07 -1.58
C PRO A 103 -14.34 0.34 -1.41
N ARG A 104 -13.81 0.92 -2.47
CA ARG A 104 -13.18 2.26 -2.45
C ARG A 104 -14.23 3.35 -2.25
N GLN A 105 -13.79 4.43 -1.65
CA GLN A 105 -14.65 5.57 -1.34
C GLN A 105 -14.39 6.72 -2.31
N LYS A 106 -15.42 7.55 -2.53
CA LYS A 106 -15.27 8.78 -3.33
C LYS A 106 -14.46 9.86 -2.61
N ILE A 107 -14.49 9.87 -1.28
CA ILE A 107 -13.87 10.86 -0.42
C ILE A 107 -13.37 10.17 0.85
N TYR A 108 -12.16 10.49 1.27
CA TYR A 108 -11.56 10.04 2.52
C TYR A 108 -11.36 11.21 3.47
N ALA A 109 -11.49 10.98 4.78
CA ALA A 109 -11.12 11.95 5.79
C ALA A 109 -9.60 12.11 5.83
N ILE A 110 -9.12 13.30 5.54
CA ILE A 110 -7.69 13.67 5.52
C ILE A 110 -7.41 14.95 6.29
N ASP A 111 -8.31 15.34 7.21
CA ASP A 111 -8.22 16.61 7.93
C ASP A 111 -6.89 16.78 8.66
N GLN A 112 -6.39 15.71 9.29
CA GLN A 112 -5.10 15.72 9.97
C GLN A 112 -3.93 15.95 9.00
N LEU A 113 -3.95 15.33 7.83
CA LEU A 113 -2.93 15.55 6.79
C LEU A 113 -2.98 16.97 6.23
N LEU A 114 -4.15 17.59 6.22
CA LEU A 114 -4.32 18.96 5.79
C LEU A 114 -3.89 19.97 6.85
N ALA A 115 -4.02 19.61 8.13
CA ALA A 115 -3.53 20.43 9.25
C ALA A 115 -2.00 20.37 9.35
N ASP A 116 -1.41 19.20 9.12
CA ASP A 116 0.03 18.94 9.21
C ASP A 116 0.62 18.54 7.85
N PRO A 117 0.60 19.43 6.84
CA PRO A 117 0.90 19.04 5.47
C PRO A 117 2.38 18.78 5.21
N THR A 118 3.29 19.25 6.05
CA THR A 118 4.75 19.08 5.85
C THR A 118 5.32 17.92 6.64
N THR A 119 4.95 17.84 7.91
CA THR A 119 5.38 16.78 8.83
C THR A 119 4.22 16.40 9.74
N ILE A 120 4.11 15.13 10.07
CA ILE A 120 3.03 14.59 10.90
C ILE A 120 3.61 13.61 11.92
N GLU A 121 2.97 13.50 13.09
CA GLU A 121 3.25 12.42 14.03
C GLU A 121 2.67 11.11 13.50
N ASP A 122 3.54 10.17 13.21
CA ASP A 122 3.15 8.81 12.88
C ASP A 122 2.73 8.07 14.15
N LYS A 123 1.45 7.77 14.27
CA LYS A 123 0.86 7.14 15.47
C LYS A 123 1.41 5.75 15.77
N ALA A 124 1.88 5.04 14.77
CA ALA A 124 2.41 3.71 14.94
C ALA A 124 3.81 3.73 15.56
N SER A 125 4.67 4.66 15.14
CA SER A 125 6.05 4.76 15.66
C SER A 125 6.25 5.87 16.70
N GLY A 126 5.29 6.79 16.85
CA GLY A 126 5.41 7.98 17.71
C GLY A 126 6.42 9.01 17.21
N GLN A 127 6.88 8.88 15.96
CA GLN A 127 7.90 9.75 15.38
C GLN A 127 7.25 10.85 14.51
N THR A 128 7.83 12.04 14.53
CA THR A 128 7.48 13.10 13.56
C THR A 128 8.23 12.85 12.27
N VAL A 129 7.49 12.66 11.18
CA VAL A 129 8.04 12.29 9.87
C VAL A 129 7.44 13.16 8.77
N PRO A 130 8.06 13.27 7.58
CA PRO A 130 7.46 13.94 6.43
C PRO A 130 6.10 13.33 6.08
N THR A 131 5.09 14.16 5.85
CA THR A 131 3.69 13.72 5.68
C THR A 131 3.52 12.75 4.51
N ALA A 132 4.16 12.99 3.36
CA ALA A 132 4.12 12.06 2.23
C ALA A 132 4.74 10.70 2.57
N SER A 133 5.82 10.68 3.37
CA SER A 133 6.46 9.44 3.80
C SER A 133 5.61 8.65 4.80
N ALA A 134 4.82 9.33 5.64
CA ALA A 134 3.87 8.68 6.54
C ALA A 134 2.76 7.97 5.75
N ILE A 135 2.22 8.61 4.72
CA ILE A 135 1.18 8.03 3.86
C ILE A 135 1.68 6.73 3.22
N GLU A 136 2.88 6.72 2.66
CA GLU A 136 3.48 5.53 2.06
C GLU A 136 3.70 4.42 3.09
N MET A 137 4.21 4.76 4.27
CA MET A 137 4.46 3.79 5.33
C MET A 137 3.15 3.20 5.87
N ASP A 138 2.11 4.02 6.03
CA ASP A 138 0.79 3.57 6.46
C ASP A 138 0.16 2.62 5.43
N CYS A 139 0.33 2.89 4.14
CA CYS A 139 -0.12 2.00 3.08
C CYS A 139 0.60 0.65 3.16
N ALA A 140 1.93 0.64 3.30
CA ALA A 140 2.72 -0.59 3.44
C ALA A 140 2.27 -1.43 4.66
N ARG A 141 2.01 -0.79 5.80
CA ARG A 141 1.53 -1.47 7.01
C ARG A 141 0.13 -2.04 6.84
N ALA A 142 -0.77 -1.28 6.21
CA ALA A 142 -2.13 -1.73 5.94
C ALA A 142 -2.15 -2.97 5.04
N GLU A 143 -1.29 -3.02 4.03
CA GLU A 143 -1.13 -4.17 3.15
C GLU A 143 -0.57 -5.40 3.88
N ILE A 144 0.48 -5.22 4.68
CA ILE A 144 1.04 -6.29 5.50
C ILE A 144 -0.02 -6.84 6.47
N LYS A 145 -0.77 -5.94 7.11
CA LYS A 145 -1.84 -6.32 8.03
C LYS A 145 -2.95 -7.09 7.32
N ALA A 146 -3.40 -6.63 6.16
CA ALA A 146 -4.44 -7.29 5.38
C ALA A 146 -4.04 -8.74 5.02
N VAL A 147 -2.78 -8.94 4.62
CA VAL A 147 -2.25 -10.28 4.36
C VAL A 147 -2.15 -11.11 5.64
N ALA A 148 -1.73 -10.52 6.75
CA ALA A 148 -1.60 -11.21 8.03
C ALA A 148 -2.95 -11.63 8.63
N ASP A 149 -3.99 -10.81 8.42
CA ASP A 149 -5.35 -11.08 8.90
C ASP A 149 -6.12 -12.07 8.01
N SER A 150 -5.60 -12.39 6.82
CA SER A 150 -6.24 -13.36 5.91
C SER A 150 -6.23 -14.76 6.53
N THR A 151 -7.37 -15.42 6.49
CA THR A 151 -7.56 -16.79 6.98
C THR A 151 -7.26 -17.83 5.92
N SER A 152 -7.26 -17.44 4.64
CA SER A 152 -6.92 -18.32 3.54
C SER A 152 -5.42 -18.57 3.46
N GLN A 153 -5.02 -19.82 3.22
CA GLN A 153 -3.63 -20.10 2.88
C GLN A 153 -3.34 -19.59 1.47
N SER A 154 -2.58 -18.51 1.41
CA SER A 154 -2.15 -17.95 0.14
C SER A 154 -1.00 -18.77 -0.46
N ASP A 155 -1.04 -18.96 -1.79
CA ASP A 155 0.11 -19.53 -2.49
C ASP A 155 1.32 -18.60 -2.44
N SER A 156 2.51 -19.17 -2.71
CA SER A 156 3.78 -18.44 -2.62
C SER A 156 3.83 -17.25 -3.61
N ASP A 157 3.22 -17.38 -4.77
CA ASP A 157 3.29 -16.38 -5.83
C ASP A 157 2.42 -15.17 -5.48
N THR A 158 1.20 -15.41 -4.98
CA THR A 158 0.34 -14.35 -4.44
C THR A 158 1.04 -13.61 -3.30
N LEU A 159 1.62 -14.33 -2.32
CA LEU A 159 2.33 -13.71 -1.20
C LEU A 159 3.54 -12.90 -1.65
N LEU A 160 4.30 -13.39 -2.63
CA LEU A 160 5.45 -12.66 -3.17
C LEU A 160 5.04 -11.32 -3.80
N VAL A 161 3.95 -11.32 -4.55
CA VAL A 161 3.46 -10.12 -5.22
C VAL A 161 2.95 -9.10 -4.22
N LEU A 162 2.12 -9.52 -3.26
CA LEU A 162 1.59 -8.62 -2.23
C LEU A 162 2.71 -8.09 -1.31
N ALA A 163 3.68 -8.94 -0.95
CA ALA A 163 4.85 -8.51 -0.20
C ALA A 163 5.73 -7.53 -1.00
N ALA A 164 5.81 -7.69 -2.33
CA ALA A 164 6.55 -6.76 -3.18
C ALA A 164 5.85 -5.40 -3.27
N LEU A 165 4.51 -5.36 -3.27
CA LEU A 165 3.74 -4.12 -3.24
C LEU A 165 4.01 -3.37 -1.94
N ALA A 166 3.82 -3.99 -0.78
CA ALA A 166 4.12 -3.39 0.51
C ALA A 166 5.60 -2.95 0.64
N ALA A 167 6.54 -3.74 0.12
CA ALA A 167 7.95 -3.39 0.13
C ALA A 167 8.26 -2.16 -0.73
N LYS A 168 7.54 -1.96 -1.84
CA LYS A 168 7.66 -0.78 -2.69
C LYS A 168 7.24 0.49 -1.93
N HIS A 169 6.09 0.46 -1.25
CA HIS A 169 5.62 1.59 -0.46
C HIS A 169 6.58 1.91 0.69
N ALA A 170 7.02 0.90 1.43
CA ALA A 170 8.02 1.10 2.49
C ALA A 170 9.32 1.71 1.95
N TYR A 171 9.78 1.26 0.78
CA TYR A 171 10.97 1.83 0.15
C TYR A 171 10.74 3.29 -0.28
N THR A 172 9.59 3.61 -0.86
CA THR A 172 9.22 4.99 -1.21
C THR A 172 9.17 5.87 0.04
N ALA A 173 8.58 5.38 1.14
CA ALA A 173 8.56 6.08 2.42
C ALA A 173 9.98 6.43 2.89
N PHE A 174 10.93 5.49 2.84
CA PHE A 174 12.32 5.75 3.21
C PHE A 174 12.98 6.79 2.28
N GLN A 175 12.69 6.76 1.00
CA GLN A 175 13.18 7.77 0.05
C GLN A 175 12.61 9.16 0.32
N LEU A 176 11.38 9.22 0.80
CA LEU A 176 10.71 10.46 1.21
C LEU A 176 11.09 10.93 2.61
N GLY A 177 12.04 10.25 3.28
CA GLY A 177 12.61 10.66 4.56
C GLY A 177 12.01 9.98 5.79
N TYR A 178 11.23 8.90 5.61
CA TYR A 178 10.83 8.08 6.76
C TYR A 178 12.05 7.42 7.41
N PRO A 179 12.19 7.44 8.75
CA PRO A 179 13.32 6.82 9.41
C PRO A 179 13.41 5.32 9.17
N SER A 180 14.54 4.81 8.69
CA SER A 180 14.76 3.41 8.36
C SER A 180 15.11 2.57 9.60
N GLY A 181 14.24 2.54 10.59
CA GLY A 181 14.38 1.71 11.79
C GLY A 181 13.74 0.32 11.61
N ASP A 182 14.16 -0.63 12.46
CA ASP A 182 13.57 -2.00 12.42
C ASP A 182 12.08 -2.01 12.81
N SER A 183 11.62 -1.00 13.57
CA SER A 183 10.23 -0.82 13.99
C SER A 183 9.33 -0.12 12.96
N ALA A 184 9.89 0.41 11.87
CA ALA A 184 9.12 1.23 10.92
C ALA A 184 7.88 0.50 10.35
N LEU A 185 7.97 -0.80 10.08
CA LEU A 185 6.91 -1.60 9.48
C LEU A 185 6.09 -2.43 10.48
N PHE A 186 6.58 -2.60 11.69
CA PHE A 186 6.01 -3.48 12.71
C PHE A 186 5.80 -2.75 14.04
N ALA A 187 5.59 -1.47 14.00
CA ALA A 187 5.31 -0.64 15.16
C ALA A 187 3.87 -0.83 15.66
#